data_6a691deae641dec149ad4636fa14eb58
#
_entry.id   6a691deae641dec149ad4636fa14eb58
#
_cell.length_a   1.000
_cell.length_b   1.000
_cell.length_c   1.000
_cell.angle_alpha   90.00
_cell.angle_beta   90.00
_cell.angle_gamma   90.00
#
_symmetry.space_group_name_H-M   'P 1'
#
loop_
_entity.id
_entity.type
_entity.pdbx_description
1 polymer ?
#
loop_
_entity_poly.entity_id
_entity_poly.type
_entity_poly.pdbx_seq_one_letter_code
_entity_poly.pdbx_strand_id
1 'polypeptide(L)'
;MALGDVYSGVFTESDSLWHQLKTASEAEHDLCWRMPLTDMYLPQISKLNADLVNTGGRPAGACTAAIFLKQFVHGLEDRTKGEEQCVQYAHIDIAGSMEAASNTLNDYQAKGLTGRPVRALVEFARRLAYTS
;
A
#
# COMPACT_ATOMS: atom_id res chain seq x y z
N MET A 1 2.81 11.07 2.61
CA MET A 1 2.60 12.19 3.56
C MET A 1 2.42 11.72 5.00
N ALA A 2 1.59 10.74 5.29
CA ALA A 2 1.36 10.27 6.67
C ALA A 2 2.61 9.70 7.37
N LEU A 3 3.54 9.09 6.62
CA LEU A 3 4.73 8.42 7.13
C LEU A 3 6.05 9.14 6.76
N GLY A 4 5.96 10.36 6.20
CA GLY A 4 7.15 11.11 5.77
C GLY A 4 7.88 10.42 4.61
N ASP A 5 9.21 10.54 4.60
CA ASP A 5 10.12 9.98 3.61
C ASP A 5 10.78 8.65 4.05
N VAL A 6 10.42 8.13 5.25
CA VAL A 6 11.06 6.93 5.84
C VAL A 6 10.34 5.65 5.42
N TYR A 7 9.00 5.65 5.42
CA TYR A 7 8.18 4.46 5.14
C TYR A 7 7.22 4.68 3.98
N SER A 8 7.05 3.65 3.14
CA SER A 8 5.90 3.56 2.24
C SER A 8 4.70 2.96 2.98
N GLY A 9 3.50 3.53 2.80
CA GLY A 9 2.29 3.02 3.45
C GLY A 9 1.70 1.85 2.66
N VAL A 10 1.49 0.70 3.31
CA VAL A 10 0.89 -0.49 2.69
C VAL A 10 -0.50 -0.73 3.26
N PHE A 11 -1.51 -0.73 2.40
CA PHE A 11 -2.91 -0.96 2.74
C PHE A 11 -3.34 -2.32 2.22
N THR A 12 -3.57 -3.27 3.10
CA THR A 12 -4.04 -4.62 2.76
C THR A 12 -4.81 -5.24 3.92
N GLU A 13 -5.84 -6.01 3.59
CA GLU A 13 -6.59 -6.84 4.55
C GLU A 13 -5.96 -8.23 4.71
N SER A 14 -5.11 -8.65 3.77
CA SER A 14 -4.42 -9.94 3.82
C SER A 14 -3.22 -9.89 4.75
N ASP A 15 -3.26 -10.67 5.84
CA ASP A 15 -2.13 -10.80 6.76
C ASP A 15 -0.95 -11.53 6.10
N SER A 16 -1.25 -12.52 5.29
CA SER A 16 -0.23 -13.29 4.55
C SER A 16 0.52 -12.40 3.57
N LEU A 17 -0.20 -11.60 2.75
CA LEU A 17 0.41 -10.65 1.83
C LEU A 17 1.22 -9.57 2.57
N TRP A 18 0.69 -9.07 3.70
CA TRP A 18 1.42 -8.13 4.53
C TRP A 18 2.74 -8.72 5.03
N HIS A 19 2.74 -9.95 5.55
CA HIS A 19 3.95 -10.61 6.05
C HIS A 19 5.01 -10.78 4.95
N GLN A 20 4.59 -11.17 3.76
CA GLN A 20 5.49 -11.32 2.61
C GLN A 20 6.11 -9.98 2.19
N LEU A 21 5.30 -8.92 2.04
CA LEU A 21 5.75 -7.58 1.70
C LEU A 21 6.68 -7.01 2.79
N LYS A 22 6.31 -7.15 4.06
CA LYS A 22 7.11 -6.70 5.19
C LYS A 22 8.49 -7.36 5.18
N THR A 23 8.54 -8.69 5.05
CA THR A 23 9.80 -9.45 5.04
C THR A 23 10.71 -9.01 3.88
N ALA A 24 10.14 -8.81 2.69
CA ALA A 24 10.89 -8.33 1.54
C ALA A 24 11.40 -6.90 1.75
N SER A 25 10.57 -6.02 2.32
CA SER A 25 10.92 -4.63 2.58
C SER A 25 12.04 -4.48 3.62
N GLU A 26 12.02 -5.29 4.66
CA GLU A 26 13.06 -5.33 5.70
C GLU A 26 14.39 -5.85 5.13
N ALA A 27 14.36 -6.89 4.27
CA ALA A 27 15.55 -7.44 3.64
C ALA A 27 16.28 -6.42 2.73
N GLU A 28 15.53 -5.57 2.07
CA GLU A 28 16.06 -4.58 1.13
C GLU A 28 16.21 -3.16 1.74
N HIS A 29 15.94 -2.99 3.03
CA HIS A 29 15.89 -1.68 3.70
C HIS A 29 15.02 -0.64 2.96
N ASP A 30 13.99 -1.13 2.25
CA ASP A 30 12.99 -0.35 1.53
C ASP A 30 11.68 -0.38 2.33
N LEU A 31 11.73 0.29 3.49
CA LEU A 31 10.82 0.08 4.60
C LEU A 31 9.38 0.45 4.29
N CYS A 32 8.46 -0.42 4.68
CA CYS A 32 7.02 -0.17 4.62
C CYS A 32 6.34 -0.36 5.98
N TRP A 33 5.18 0.29 6.12
CA TRP A 33 4.35 0.21 7.30
C TRP A 33 2.91 -0.07 6.94
N ARG A 34 2.25 -1.01 7.65
CA ARG A 34 0.84 -1.34 7.40
C ARG A 34 -0.08 -0.24 7.89
N MET A 35 -0.96 0.18 7.00
CA MET A 35 -1.99 1.20 7.23
C MET A 35 -3.38 0.56 7.16
N PRO A 36 -4.40 1.16 7.82
CA PRO A 36 -5.75 0.59 7.83
C PRO A 36 -6.39 0.66 6.44
N LEU A 37 -6.92 -0.49 5.99
CA LEU A 37 -7.79 -0.61 4.83
C LEU A 37 -9.15 -1.11 5.32
N THR A 38 -10.13 -0.21 5.40
CA THR A 38 -11.47 -0.52 5.94
C THR A 38 -12.54 0.23 5.18
N ASP A 39 -13.68 -0.43 4.98
CA ASP A 39 -14.85 0.15 4.32
C ASP A 39 -15.49 1.31 5.10
N MET A 40 -15.07 1.55 6.34
CA MET A 40 -15.49 2.72 7.13
C MET A 40 -15.11 4.06 6.45
N TYR A 41 -14.16 4.05 5.52
CA TYR A 41 -13.78 5.23 4.74
C TYR A 41 -14.63 5.43 3.47
N LEU A 42 -15.43 4.46 3.04
CA LEU A 42 -16.27 4.56 1.84
C LEU A 42 -17.22 5.78 1.83
N PRO A 43 -17.88 6.16 2.93
CA PRO A 43 -18.75 7.33 2.93
C PRO A 43 -18.06 8.64 2.54
N GLN A 44 -16.74 8.74 2.70
CA GLN A 44 -15.98 9.92 2.32
C GLN A 44 -15.82 10.07 0.80
N ILE A 45 -15.87 8.96 0.06
CA ILE A 45 -15.72 8.92 -1.40
C ILE A 45 -17.03 8.61 -2.13
N SER A 46 -18.13 8.36 -1.43
CA SER A 46 -19.47 8.20 -1.99
C SER A 46 -20.18 9.56 -2.04
N LYS A 47 -20.78 9.91 -3.16
CA LYS A 47 -21.49 11.19 -3.37
C LYS A 47 -22.80 10.99 -4.11
N LEU A 48 -23.72 11.95 -3.94
CA LEU A 48 -25.03 11.91 -4.62
C LEU A 48 -24.95 11.96 -6.15
N ASN A 49 -23.89 12.56 -6.68
CA ASN A 49 -23.75 12.83 -8.11
C ASN A 49 -22.83 11.82 -8.83
N ALA A 50 -22.24 10.87 -8.09
CA ALA A 50 -21.38 9.84 -8.65
C ALA A 50 -21.33 8.66 -7.67
N ASP A 51 -21.19 7.44 -8.20
CA ASP A 51 -21.05 6.24 -7.37
C ASP A 51 -19.84 6.35 -6.46
N LEU A 52 -18.73 6.84 -7.02
CA LEU A 52 -17.48 7.10 -6.31
C LEU A 52 -16.81 8.38 -6.81
N VAL A 53 -16.13 9.08 -5.92
CA VAL A 53 -15.23 10.18 -6.26
C VAL A 53 -13.81 9.82 -5.86
N ASN A 54 -12.84 10.24 -6.65
CA ASN A 54 -11.42 9.89 -6.47
C ASN A 54 -10.72 10.69 -5.35
N THR A 55 -11.44 11.54 -4.65
CA THR A 55 -10.91 12.32 -3.53
C THR A 55 -11.93 12.43 -2.41
N GLY A 56 -11.57 11.94 -1.22
CA GLY A 56 -12.42 11.96 -0.02
C GLY A 56 -12.23 13.21 0.84
N GLY A 57 -11.41 14.17 0.40
CA GLY A 57 -11.04 15.33 1.17
C GLY A 57 -9.72 15.14 1.95
N ARG A 58 -9.45 16.08 2.87
CA ARG A 58 -8.15 16.18 3.56
C ARG A 58 -7.91 15.08 4.62
N PRO A 59 -8.91 14.72 5.47
CA PRO A 59 -8.71 13.68 6.48
C PRO A 59 -8.56 12.29 5.84
N ALA A 60 -7.58 11.51 6.32
CA ALA A 60 -7.33 10.13 5.91
C ALA A 60 -7.13 9.93 4.38
N GLY A 61 -6.56 10.92 3.69
CA GLY A 61 -6.44 10.91 2.23
C GLY A 61 -5.78 9.65 1.64
N ALA A 62 -4.77 9.11 2.29
CA ALA A 62 -4.14 7.85 1.88
C ALA A 62 -5.08 6.63 2.05
N CYS A 63 -5.89 6.60 3.11
CA CYS A 63 -6.88 5.53 3.33
C CYS A 63 -8.02 5.62 2.30
N THR A 64 -8.49 6.83 1.99
CA THR A 64 -9.55 7.02 0.97
C THR A 64 -9.05 6.69 -0.44
N ALA A 65 -7.79 6.99 -0.76
CA ALA A 65 -7.18 6.57 -2.03
C ALA A 65 -7.09 5.05 -2.15
N ALA A 66 -6.64 4.37 -1.09
CA ALA A 66 -6.53 2.92 -1.06
C ALA A 66 -7.89 2.23 -1.21
N ILE A 67 -8.93 2.72 -0.49
CA ILE A 67 -10.27 2.14 -0.55
C ILE A 67 -10.95 2.44 -1.89
N PHE A 68 -10.69 3.60 -2.51
CA PHE A 68 -11.16 3.93 -3.85
C PHE A 68 -10.66 2.90 -4.87
N LEU A 69 -9.36 2.64 -4.91
CA LEU A 69 -8.76 1.69 -5.84
C LEU A 69 -9.21 0.25 -5.58
N LYS A 70 -9.44 -0.12 -4.31
CA LYS A 70 -9.98 -1.45 -3.94
C LYS A 70 -11.30 -1.75 -4.66
N GLN A 71 -12.15 -0.75 -4.92
CA GLN A 71 -13.44 -0.95 -5.58
C GLN A 71 -13.33 -1.44 -7.02
N PHE A 72 -12.18 -1.30 -7.65
CA PHE A 72 -11.93 -1.73 -9.03
C PHE A 72 -11.19 -3.07 -9.13
N VAL A 73 -10.88 -3.69 -8.00
CA VAL A 73 -10.21 -5.00 -7.98
C VAL A 73 -11.25 -6.10 -8.01
N HIS A 74 -11.25 -6.87 -9.10
CA HIS A 74 -12.10 -8.05 -9.25
C HIS A 74 -11.47 -9.26 -8.57
N GLY A 75 -12.31 -10.16 -8.05
CA GLY A 75 -11.85 -11.40 -7.41
C GLY A 75 -11.39 -11.23 -5.96
N LEU A 76 -11.60 -10.04 -5.36
CA LEU A 76 -11.58 -9.86 -3.91
C LEU A 76 -12.89 -10.44 -3.37
N GLU A 77 -12.94 -11.74 -3.23
CA GLU A 77 -14.16 -12.43 -2.85
C GLU A 77 -14.53 -12.17 -1.38
N ASP A 78 -15.83 -12.14 -1.18
CA ASP A 78 -16.47 -11.86 0.09
C ASP A 78 -16.13 -12.97 1.10
N ARG A 79 -15.31 -12.67 2.09
CA ARG A 79 -14.95 -13.58 3.19
C ARG A 79 -16.15 -14.16 3.94
N THR A 80 -17.34 -13.55 3.79
CA THR A 80 -18.58 -14.02 4.43
C THR A 80 -19.16 -15.25 3.74
N LYS A 81 -18.76 -15.54 2.50
CA LYS A 81 -19.28 -16.66 1.70
C LYS A 81 -18.43 -17.93 1.73
N GLY A 82 -17.31 -17.92 2.44
CA GLY A 82 -16.45 -19.10 2.55
C GLY A 82 -15.73 -19.50 1.27
N GLU A 83 -15.74 -18.65 0.26
CA GLU A 83 -14.97 -18.82 -0.97
C GLU A 83 -13.51 -18.43 -0.74
N GLU A 84 -12.59 -19.22 -1.27
CA GLU A 84 -11.16 -18.89 -1.21
C GLU A 84 -10.92 -17.57 -1.97
N GLN A 85 -10.27 -16.63 -1.32
CA GLN A 85 -9.91 -15.35 -1.92
C GLN A 85 -8.92 -15.59 -3.06
N CYS A 86 -9.39 -15.50 -4.31
CA CYS A 86 -8.57 -15.77 -5.49
C CYS A 86 -7.51 -14.69 -5.71
N VAL A 87 -7.77 -13.44 -5.28
CA VAL A 87 -6.86 -12.29 -5.47
C VAL A 87 -6.59 -11.61 -4.15
N GLN A 88 -5.30 -11.46 -3.83
CA GLN A 88 -4.85 -10.64 -2.70
C GLN A 88 -4.51 -9.23 -3.21
N TYR A 89 -4.99 -8.25 -2.50
CA TYR A 89 -4.82 -6.84 -2.83
C TYR A 89 -3.95 -6.11 -1.82
N ALA A 90 -3.02 -5.32 -2.32
CA ALA A 90 -2.33 -4.31 -1.54
C ALA A 90 -2.20 -3.01 -2.35
N HIS A 91 -2.56 -1.89 -1.73
CA HIS A 91 -2.24 -0.56 -2.24
C HIS A 91 -1.00 -0.05 -1.52
N ILE A 92 -0.06 0.54 -2.25
CA ILE A 92 1.16 1.12 -1.69
C ILE A 92 1.17 2.62 -1.96
N ASP A 93 1.08 3.42 -0.89
CA ASP A 93 1.19 4.88 -0.96
C ASP A 93 2.67 5.29 -0.84
N ILE A 94 3.17 5.90 -1.91
CA ILE A 94 4.54 6.40 -2.03
C ILE A 94 4.64 7.92 -1.84
N ALA A 95 3.52 8.59 -1.59
CA ALA A 95 3.51 10.03 -1.38
C ALA A 95 4.28 10.39 -0.10
N GLY A 96 5.44 11.01 -0.28
CA GLY A 96 6.40 11.34 0.78
C GLY A 96 7.64 10.47 0.76
N SER A 97 7.58 9.19 0.39
CA SER A 97 8.76 8.32 0.29
C SER A 97 9.44 8.34 -1.09
N MET A 98 8.79 8.94 -2.09
CA MET A 98 9.29 9.02 -3.46
C MET A 98 10.52 9.92 -3.63
N GLU A 99 10.76 10.83 -2.69
CA GLU A 99 11.87 11.76 -2.71
C GLU A 99 12.56 11.81 -1.34
N ALA A 100 13.89 11.67 -1.32
CA ALA A 100 14.69 11.76 -0.11
C ALA A 100 15.15 13.20 0.12
N ALA A 101 14.87 13.74 1.31
CA ALA A 101 15.40 15.01 1.76
C ALA A 101 16.93 14.92 2.00
N SER A 102 17.62 16.06 1.96
CA SER A 102 19.09 16.13 2.06
C SER A 102 19.70 15.63 3.37
N ASN A 103 18.89 15.39 4.37
CA ASN A 103 19.25 14.99 5.73
C ASN A 103 18.59 13.68 6.19
N THR A 104 18.21 12.81 5.26
CA THR A 104 17.74 11.46 5.57
C THR A 104 18.85 10.65 6.27
N LEU A 105 18.47 10.01 7.38
CA LEU A 105 19.35 9.14 8.18
C LEU A 105 19.71 7.81 7.48
N ASN A 106 19.42 7.67 6.20
CA ASN A 106 19.56 6.41 5.50
C ASN A 106 20.72 6.49 4.50
N ASP A 107 21.85 5.90 4.86
CA ASP A 107 23.07 5.84 4.05
C ASP A 107 22.89 5.13 2.69
N TYR A 108 21.77 4.42 2.51
CA TYR A 108 21.46 3.69 1.27
C TYR A 108 20.68 4.52 0.25
N GLN A 109 20.32 5.76 0.59
CA GLN A 109 19.54 6.63 -0.29
C GLN A 109 20.29 7.90 -0.65
N ALA A 110 20.55 8.04 -1.95
CA ALA A 110 20.99 9.32 -2.49
C ALA A 110 19.84 10.35 -2.41
N LYS A 111 20.21 11.62 -2.27
CA LYS A 111 19.27 12.74 -2.36
C LYS A 111 18.56 12.72 -3.70
N GLY A 112 17.25 12.97 -3.69
CA GLY A 112 16.41 13.04 -4.88
C GLY A 112 15.41 11.88 -4.96
N LEU A 113 15.04 11.48 -6.17
CA LEU A 113 14.06 10.42 -6.39
C LEU A 113 14.58 9.07 -5.89
N THR A 114 13.82 8.42 -5.03
CA THR A 114 14.25 7.22 -4.29
C THR A 114 14.03 5.91 -5.04
N GLY A 115 13.06 5.88 -5.96
CA GLY A 115 12.59 4.64 -6.60
C GLY A 115 11.85 3.68 -5.66
N ARG A 116 11.49 4.11 -4.44
CA ARG A 116 10.73 3.27 -3.50
C ARG A 116 9.33 2.96 -4.05
N PRO A 117 8.77 1.78 -3.81
CA PRO A 117 9.34 0.61 -3.12
C PRO A 117 9.85 -0.48 -4.09
N VAL A 118 10.51 -0.11 -5.18
CA VAL A 118 10.92 -1.06 -6.26
C VAL A 118 11.78 -2.21 -5.73
N ARG A 119 12.74 -1.95 -4.84
CA ARG A 119 13.61 -3.00 -4.29
C ARG A 119 12.81 -4.02 -3.49
N ALA A 120 11.92 -3.55 -2.62
CA ALA A 120 11.03 -4.42 -1.85
C ALA A 120 10.12 -5.26 -2.76
N LEU A 121 9.59 -4.69 -3.85
CA LEU A 121 8.74 -5.41 -4.79
C LEU A 121 9.51 -6.45 -5.61
N VAL A 122 10.74 -6.16 -6.01
CA VAL A 122 11.62 -7.13 -6.70
C VAL A 122 11.92 -8.30 -5.77
N GLU A 123 12.29 -8.03 -4.51
CA GLU A 123 12.56 -9.08 -3.54
C GLU A 123 11.29 -9.90 -3.21
N PHE A 124 10.15 -9.24 -3.09
CA PHE A 124 8.87 -9.91 -2.92
C PHE A 124 8.58 -10.89 -4.07
N ALA A 125 8.70 -10.44 -5.32
CA ALA A 125 8.50 -11.27 -6.50
C ALA A 125 9.49 -12.43 -6.56
N ARG A 126 10.76 -12.19 -6.22
CA ARG A 126 11.79 -13.23 -6.15
C ARG A 126 11.44 -14.31 -5.14
N ARG A 127 10.98 -13.95 -3.95
CA ARG A 127 10.57 -14.90 -2.91
C ARG A 127 9.38 -15.74 -3.35
N LEU A 128 8.40 -15.17 -4.00
CA LEU A 128 7.26 -15.92 -4.55
C LEU A 128 7.71 -16.97 -5.57
N ALA A 129 8.64 -16.61 -6.46
CA ALA A 129 9.14 -17.52 -7.49
C ALA A 129 9.92 -18.73 -6.93
N TYR A 130 10.51 -18.61 -5.74
CA TYR A 130 11.25 -19.70 -5.10
C TYR A 130 10.43 -20.53 -4.09
N THR A 131 9.20 -20.11 -3.81
CA THR A 131 8.30 -20.79 -2.86
C THR A 131 7.24 -21.64 -3.58
N SER A 132 7.23 -21.61 -4.93
CA SER A 132 6.29 -22.33 -5.81
C SER A 132 6.79 -23.75 -6.13
#